data_9a6ee260d0886cd6f0edfa0670f9e47c
#
_entry.id   9a6ee260d0886cd6f0edfa0670f9e47c
#
_cell.length_a   1.000
_cell.length_b   1.000
_cell.length_c   1.000
_cell.angle_alpha   90.00
_cell.angle_beta   90.00
_cell.angle_gamma   90.00
#
_symmetry.space_group_name_H-M   'P 1'
#
loop_
_entity.id
_entity.type
_entity.pdbx_description
1 polymer ?
#
loop_
_entity_poly.entity_id
_entity_poly.type
_entity_poly.pdbx_seq_one_letter_code
_entity_poly.pdbx_strand_id
1 'polypeptide(L)'
;NSINTVSARIMDLVGPRPVINLARKMGITSTLPAVPSIALGTPDISLFEMVGAYSTFVNQGIYVKPVVITRIEDKNGRALYELVPETQDVLSQEAAYVTVNLLQGVTKAGSGARLRHAGLEKTNYVYENVITGYPYVFENQIAGKTGTTQNQSDGWFMGMVPNLVTGV
;
A
#
# COMPACT_ATOMS: atom_id res chain seq x y z
N ASN A 1 -3.92 -8.81 -10.26
CA ASN A 1 -4.90 -8.02 -11.02
C ASN A 1 -5.99 -7.45 -10.10
N SER A 2 -6.44 -6.23 -10.37
CA SER A 2 -7.58 -5.61 -9.70
C SER A 2 -8.88 -6.04 -10.38
N ILE A 3 -9.48 -7.15 -9.92
CA ILE A 3 -10.70 -7.70 -10.52
C ILE A 3 -11.87 -7.41 -9.57
N ASN A 4 -12.73 -6.46 -9.94
CA ASN A 4 -13.82 -5.96 -9.10
C ASN A 4 -14.81 -7.08 -8.69
N THR A 5 -15.14 -7.99 -9.59
CA THR A 5 -16.05 -9.11 -9.29
C THR A 5 -15.49 -10.05 -8.22
N VAL A 6 -14.17 -10.27 -8.20
CA VAL A 6 -13.51 -11.06 -7.15
C VAL A 6 -13.54 -10.32 -5.82
N SER A 7 -13.21 -9.01 -5.82
CA SER A 7 -13.27 -8.19 -4.61
C SER A 7 -14.69 -8.14 -4.02
N ALA A 8 -15.71 -7.96 -4.86
CA ALA A 8 -17.11 -7.96 -4.44
C ALA A 8 -17.51 -9.32 -3.83
N ARG A 9 -17.09 -10.42 -4.45
CA ARG A 9 -17.39 -11.76 -3.93
C ARG A 9 -16.73 -12.03 -2.58
N ILE A 10 -15.49 -11.59 -2.39
CA ILE A 10 -14.79 -11.70 -1.10
C ILE A 10 -15.50 -10.85 -0.05
N MET A 11 -15.94 -9.63 -0.43
CA MET A 11 -16.68 -8.75 0.48
C MET A 11 -18.00 -9.35 0.93
N ASP A 12 -18.73 -10.06 0.05
CA ASP A 12 -19.94 -10.79 0.41
C ASP A 12 -19.70 -11.85 1.48
N LEU A 13 -18.54 -12.52 1.42
CA LEU A 13 -18.16 -13.57 2.37
C LEU A 13 -17.71 -12.99 3.72
N VAL A 14 -16.94 -11.91 3.70
CA VAL A 14 -16.32 -11.34 4.90
C VAL A 14 -17.20 -10.29 5.56
N GLY A 15 -17.92 -9.52 4.76
CA GLY A 15 -18.68 -8.35 5.19
C GLY A 15 -17.81 -7.10 5.43
N PRO A 16 -18.41 -5.89 5.39
CA PRO A 16 -17.66 -4.64 5.52
C PRO A 16 -17.13 -4.37 6.93
N ARG A 17 -17.82 -4.82 7.99
CA ARG A 17 -17.43 -4.50 9.37
C ARG A 17 -16.06 -5.06 9.77
N PRO A 18 -15.72 -6.34 9.52
CA PRO A 18 -14.37 -6.86 9.80
C PRO A 18 -13.27 -6.11 9.06
N VAL A 19 -13.52 -5.72 7.80
CA VAL A 19 -12.56 -4.92 7.00
C VAL A 19 -12.32 -3.56 7.64
N ILE A 20 -13.40 -2.86 8.03
CA ILE A 20 -13.31 -1.57 8.70
C ILE A 20 -12.56 -1.69 10.04
N ASN A 21 -12.87 -2.70 10.84
CA ASN A 21 -12.22 -2.93 12.13
C ASN A 21 -10.72 -3.16 11.95
N LEU A 22 -10.32 -3.92 10.93
CA LEU A 22 -8.92 -4.12 10.60
C LEU A 22 -8.26 -2.81 10.15
N ALA A 23 -8.88 -2.07 9.24
CA ALA A 23 -8.38 -0.78 8.78
C ALA A 23 -8.17 0.21 9.94
N ARG A 24 -9.11 0.25 10.90
CA ARG A 24 -8.97 1.06 12.12
C ARG A 24 -7.76 0.68 12.95
N LYS A 25 -7.51 -0.61 13.15
CA LYS A 25 -6.31 -1.11 13.84
C LYS A 25 -5.02 -0.77 13.10
N MET A 26 -5.08 -0.63 11.78
CA MET A 26 -3.97 -0.21 10.92
C MET A 26 -3.83 1.32 10.80
N GLY A 27 -4.52 2.08 11.65
CA GLY A 27 -4.37 3.53 11.76
C GLY A 27 -5.23 4.37 10.82
N ILE A 28 -6.19 3.80 10.10
CA ILE A 28 -7.13 4.58 9.27
C ILE A 28 -8.15 5.27 10.19
N THR A 29 -8.15 6.59 10.20
CA THR A 29 -9.06 7.44 10.99
C THR A 29 -10.17 8.07 10.15
N SER A 30 -9.97 8.17 8.83
CA SER A 30 -10.94 8.65 7.85
C SER A 30 -12.26 7.89 7.92
N THR A 31 -13.36 8.51 7.52
CA THR A 31 -14.69 7.89 7.58
C THR A 31 -14.79 6.68 6.66
N LEU A 32 -15.14 5.53 7.22
CA LEU A 32 -15.32 4.28 6.49
C LEU A 32 -16.79 3.84 6.59
N PRO A 33 -17.60 4.03 5.55
CA PRO A 33 -18.99 3.57 5.54
C PRO A 33 -19.06 2.04 5.51
N ALA A 34 -19.96 1.45 6.33
CA ALA A 34 -20.12 0.00 6.40
C ALA A 34 -21.02 -0.51 5.26
N VAL A 35 -20.59 -0.30 4.03
CA VAL A 35 -21.29 -0.69 2.80
C VAL A 35 -20.39 -1.60 1.94
N PRO A 36 -20.97 -2.52 1.14
CA PRO A 36 -20.18 -3.44 0.32
C PRO A 36 -19.23 -2.77 -0.68
N SER A 37 -19.55 -1.56 -1.13
CA SER A 37 -18.72 -0.81 -2.08
C SER A 37 -17.33 -0.43 -1.54
N ILE A 38 -17.10 -0.55 -0.22
CA ILE A 38 -15.75 -0.37 0.37
C ILE A 38 -14.72 -1.33 -0.24
N ALA A 39 -15.16 -2.49 -0.76
CA ALA A 39 -14.32 -3.45 -1.49
C ALA A 39 -13.67 -2.86 -2.76
N LEU A 40 -14.27 -1.82 -3.29
CA LEU A 40 -13.84 -1.13 -4.52
C LEU A 40 -13.06 0.16 -4.23
N GLY A 41 -12.79 0.46 -2.96
CA GLY A 41 -12.03 1.64 -2.57
C GLY A 41 -12.81 2.94 -2.65
N THR A 42 -14.10 2.92 -2.31
CA THR A 42 -14.97 4.11 -2.36
C THR A 42 -14.74 5.17 -1.28
N PRO A 43 -14.17 4.86 -0.09
CA PRO A 43 -13.89 5.88 0.92
C PRO A 43 -12.71 6.79 0.53
N ASP A 44 -12.81 8.06 0.89
CA ASP A 44 -11.71 9.01 0.80
C ASP A 44 -10.77 8.81 2.01
N ILE A 45 -9.54 8.42 1.72
CA ILE A 45 -8.50 8.13 2.72
C ILE A 45 -7.25 8.92 2.36
N SER A 46 -6.57 9.53 3.33
CA SER A 46 -5.34 10.25 3.06
C SER A 46 -4.19 9.31 2.68
N LEU A 47 -3.28 9.80 1.84
CA LEU A 47 -2.07 9.06 1.47
C LEU A 47 -1.24 8.68 2.71
N PHE A 48 -1.17 9.58 3.69
CA PHE A 48 -0.46 9.36 4.95
C PHE A 48 -1.01 8.17 5.73
N GLU A 49 -2.35 8.05 5.86
CA GLU A 49 -2.99 6.92 6.52
C GLU A 49 -2.74 5.61 5.74
N MET A 50 -2.82 5.66 4.41
CA MET A 50 -2.59 4.47 3.57
C MET A 50 -1.15 3.98 3.68
N VAL A 51 -0.15 4.86 3.64
CA VAL A 51 1.26 4.48 3.84
C VAL A 51 1.45 3.85 5.22
N GLY A 52 0.87 4.44 6.27
CA GLY A 52 0.89 3.89 7.62
C GLY A 52 0.26 2.50 7.71
N ALA A 53 -0.91 2.31 7.07
CA ALA A 53 -1.59 1.02 7.04
C ALA A 53 -0.77 -0.04 6.29
N TYR A 54 -0.23 0.29 5.12
CA TYR A 54 0.60 -0.65 4.35
C TYR A 54 1.91 -1.01 5.06
N SER A 55 2.47 -0.10 5.88
CA SER A 55 3.67 -0.40 6.67
C SER A 55 3.46 -1.57 7.65
N THR A 56 2.23 -1.80 8.11
CA THR A 56 1.87 -2.92 8.98
C THR A 56 2.21 -4.27 8.34
N PHE A 57 2.03 -4.42 7.02
CA PHE A 57 2.32 -5.68 6.34
C PHE A 57 3.82 -6.00 6.31
N VAL A 58 4.67 -5.02 5.98
CA VAL A 58 6.13 -5.21 5.92
C VAL A 58 6.76 -5.23 7.32
N ASN A 59 6.08 -4.67 8.30
CA ASN A 59 6.48 -4.69 9.71
C ASN A 59 5.87 -5.89 10.46
N GLN A 60 5.74 -7.04 9.80
CA GLN A 60 5.35 -8.32 10.40
C GLN A 60 3.99 -8.30 11.12
N GLY A 61 3.07 -7.44 10.68
CA GLY A 61 1.74 -7.30 11.26
C GLY A 61 1.62 -6.29 12.41
N ILE A 62 2.71 -5.61 12.75
CA ILE A 62 2.75 -4.59 13.78
C ILE A 62 2.54 -3.21 13.14
N TYR A 63 1.46 -2.53 13.51
CA TYR A 63 1.26 -1.13 13.17
C TYR A 63 2.14 -0.24 14.05
N VAL A 64 2.85 0.68 13.42
CA VAL A 64 3.59 1.76 14.09
C VAL A 64 2.98 3.07 13.65
N LYS A 65 2.57 3.89 14.60
CA LYS A 65 1.99 5.20 14.30
C LYS A 65 3.02 6.09 13.59
N PRO A 66 2.73 6.54 12.36
CA PRO A 66 3.65 7.39 11.62
C PRO A 66 3.91 8.70 12.35
N VAL A 67 5.16 9.14 12.36
CA VAL A 67 5.61 10.37 12.98
C VAL A 67 6.56 11.13 12.07
N VAL A 68 6.64 12.44 12.24
CA VAL A 68 7.53 13.31 11.44
C VAL A 68 8.78 13.69 12.24
N ILE A 69 8.65 13.81 13.57
CA ILE A 69 9.76 14.20 14.45
C ILE A 69 10.05 13.07 15.42
N THR A 70 11.24 12.49 15.31
CA THR A 70 11.69 11.40 16.18
C THR A 70 12.54 11.90 17.35
N ARG A 71 13.25 13.04 17.19
CA ARG A 71 14.13 13.58 18.22
C ARG A 71 14.30 15.10 18.06
N ILE A 72 14.41 15.80 19.17
CA ILE A 72 14.74 17.22 19.24
C ILE A 72 15.93 17.37 20.19
N GLU A 73 16.97 18.08 19.77
CA GLU A 73 18.17 18.34 20.57
C GLU A 73 18.39 19.85 20.78
N ASP A 74 19.05 20.20 21.88
CA ASP A 74 19.58 21.54 22.08
C ASP A 74 20.89 21.74 21.29
N LYS A 75 21.44 22.98 21.33
CA LYS A 75 22.70 23.33 20.65
C LYS A 75 23.93 22.54 21.12
N ASN A 76 23.84 21.81 22.24
CA ASN A 76 24.93 21.03 22.83
C ASN A 76 24.74 19.52 22.58
N GLY A 77 23.71 19.12 21.79
CA GLY A 77 23.41 17.74 21.49
C GLY A 77 22.62 17.01 22.60
N ARG A 78 22.12 17.72 23.62
CA ARG A 78 21.28 17.14 24.65
C ARG A 78 19.88 16.92 24.11
N ALA A 79 19.35 15.70 24.21
CA ALA A 79 17.99 15.39 23.82
C ALA A 79 16.99 16.16 24.72
N LEU A 80 16.15 16.98 24.10
CA LEU A 80 15.00 17.65 24.70
C LEU A 80 13.74 16.82 24.56
N TYR A 81 13.64 16.06 23.48
CA TYR A 81 12.56 15.14 23.16
C TYR A 81 13.12 13.93 22.42
N GLU A 82 12.66 12.76 22.78
CA GLU A 82 12.92 11.52 22.05
C GLU A 82 11.64 10.71 22.00
N LEU A 83 11.25 10.31 20.79
CA LEU A 83 10.01 9.57 20.56
C LEU A 83 10.14 8.14 21.10
N VAL A 84 9.15 7.70 21.85
CA VAL A 84 8.87 6.29 22.10
C VAL A 84 7.79 5.88 21.08
N PRO A 85 8.06 4.98 20.12
CA PRO A 85 7.07 4.59 19.12
C PRO A 85 5.82 3.96 19.74
N GLU A 86 4.64 4.43 19.36
CA GLU A 86 3.37 3.77 19.66
C GLU A 86 3.17 2.61 18.67
N THR A 87 3.10 1.38 19.18
CA THR A 87 2.95 0.16 18.39
C THR A 87 1.69 -0.60 18.75
N GLN A 88 1.10 -1.31 17.80
CA GLN A 88 -0.04 -2.18 18.01
C GLN A 88 0.09 -3.46 17.18
N ASP A 89 -0.10 -4.62 17.79
CA ASP A 89 -0.25 -5.89 17.09
C ASP A 89 -1.60 -5.94 16.38
N VAL A 90 -1.57 -6.08 15.06
CA VAL A 90 -2.77 -6.01 14.20
C VAL A 90 -3.03 -7.32 13.49
N LEU A 91 -1.98 -7.92 12.92
CA LEU A 91 -2.02 -9.19 12.18
C LEU A 91 -0.98 -10.15 12.76
N SER A 92 -1.19 -11.45 12.57
CA SER A 92 -0.11 -12.40 12.79
C SER A 92 0.99 -12.22 11.75
N GLN A 93 2.22 -12.60 12.10
CA GLN A 93 3.36 -12.52 11.20
C GLN A 93 3.14 -13.32 9.91
N GLU A 94 2.49 -14.49 10.01
CA GLU A 94 2.17 -15.33 8.86
C GLU A 94 1.17 -14.66 7.93
N ALA A 95 0.13 -14.03 8.48
CA ALA A 95 -0.87 -13.31 7.69
C ALA A 95 -0.25 -12.11 6.97
N ALA A 96 0.62 -11.36 7.66
CA ALA A 96 1.37 -10.26 7.06
C ALA A 96 2.30 -10.75 5.93
N TYR A 97 3.06 -11.83 6.17
CA TYR A 97 3.94 -12.44 5.17
C TYR A 97 3.17 -12.89 3.92
N VAL A 98 2.07 -13.62 4.09
CA VAL A 98 1.23 -14.08 2.97
C VAL A 98 0.70 -12.88 2.19
N THR A 99 0.26 -11.82 2.87
CA THR A 99 -0.23 -10.60 2.23
C THR A 99 0.87 -9.93 1.38
N VAL A 100 2.08 -9.76 1.91
CA VAL A 100 3.22 -9.22 1.16
C VAL A 100 3.55 -10.09 -0.05
N ASN A 101 3.54 -11.43 0.10
CA ASN A 101 3.80 -12.35 -1.00
C ASN A 101 2.76 -12.23 -2.13
N LEU A 102 1.48 -12.11 -1.79
CA LEU A 102 0.41 -11.85 -2.76
C LEU A 102 0.60 -10.50 -3.47
N LEU A 103 0.99 -9.46 -2.73
CA LEU A 103 1.24 -8.12 -3.28
C LEU A 103 2.49 -8.07 -4.18
N GLN A 104 3.47 -8.96 -4.01
CA GLN A 104 4.58 -9.12 -4.97
C GLN A 104 4.10 -9.58 -6.35
N GLY A 105 3.02 -10.36 -6.42
CA GLY A 105 2.39 -10.76 -7.67
C GLY A 105 1.93 -9.58 -8.53
N VAL A 106 1.58 -8.44 -7.91
CA VAL A 106 1.17 -7.21 -8.61
C VAL A 106 2.29 -6.66 -9.50
N THR A 107 3.53 -6.68 -9.01
CA THR A 107 4.70 -6.17 -9.76
C THR A 107 5.34 -7.24 -10.66
N LYS A 108 5.14 -8.53 -10.38
CA LYS A 108 5.69 -9.64 -11.19
C LYS A 108 4.87 -9.89 -12.47
N ALA A 109 3.54 -9.92 -12.36
CA ALA A 109 2.66 -10.28 -13.47
C ALA A 109 1.28 -9.58 -13.40
N GLY A 110 1.13 -8.58 -12.52
CA GLY A 110 -0.12 -7.87 -12.32
C GLY A 110 -0.11 -6.45 -12.90
N SER A 111 -0.97 -5.59 -12.32
CA SER A 111 -1.15 -4.20 -12.78
C SER A 111 0.08 -3.30 -12.60
N GLY A 112 1.04 -3.70 -11.76
CA GLY A 112 2.33 -3.01 -11.56
C GLY A 112 3.51 -3.64 -12.31
N ALA A 113 3.29 -4.57 -13.23
CA ALA A 113 4.37 -5.29 -13.94
C ALA A 113 5.31 -4.37 -14.74
N ARG A 114 4.84 -3.17 -15.11
CA ARG A 114 5.66 -2.14 -15.79
C ARG A 114 6.89 -1.71 -15.00
N LEU A 115 6.86 -1.82 -13.69
CA LEU A 115 8.03 -1.51 -12.86
C LEU A 115 9.23 -2.45 -13.12
N ARG A 116 8.95 -3.64 -13.67
CA ARG A 116 9.97 -4.69 -13.92
C ARG A 116 10.31 -4.90 -15.38
N HIS A 117 9.44 -4.47 -16.28
CA HIS A 117 9.59 -4.73 -17.71
C HIS A 117 9.75 -3.40 -18.46
N ALA A 118 10.92 -3.20 -19.03
CA ALA A 118 11.15 -2.18 -20.03
C ALA A 118 10.44 -2.62 -21.34
N GLY A 119 9.15 -2.33 -21.44
CA GLY A 119 8.35 -2.66 -22.62
C GLY A 119 8.10 -4.17 -22.77
N LEU A 120 6.86 -4.57 -22.60
CA LEU A 120 6.38 -5.87 -23.06
C LEU A 120 6.34 -5.82 -24.58
N GLU A 121 7.30 -6.49 -25.22
CA GLU A 121 7.46 -6.66 -26.66
C GLU A 121 7.70 -5.39 -27.50
N LYS A 122 8.82 -5.39 -28.22
CA LYS A 122 9.30 -4.35 -29.15
C LYS A 122 8.38 -4.07 -30.36
N THR A 123 7.15 -4.55 -30.35
CA THR A 123 6.25 -4.51 -31.51
C THR A 123 5.05 -3.59 -31.36
N ASN A 124 4.86 -2.95 -30.20
CA ASN A 124 3.72 -2.08 -30.00
C ASN A 124 4.17 -0.63 -29.76
N TYR A 125 3.90 0.24 -30.74
CA TYR A 125 4.20 1.67 -30.73
C TYR A 125 3.75 2.40 -29.44
N VAL A 126 2.62 1.99 -28.85
CA VAL A 126 2.11 2.56 -27.59
C VAL A 126 3.02 2.21 -26.42
N TYR A 127 3.57 1.00 -26.40
CA TYR A 127 4.52 0.60 -25.37
C TYR A 127 5.88 1.28 -25.54
N GLU A 128 6.38 1.43 -26.76
CA GLU A 128 7.67 2.06 -27.02
C GLU A 128 7.68 3.57 -26.77
N ASN A 129 6.59 4.27 -27.05
CA ASN A 129 6.59 5.74 -27.06
C ASN A 129 5.75 6.41 -25.99
N VAL A 130 4.79 5.69 -25.36
CA VAL A 130 3.88 6.28 -24.38
C VAL A 130 4.05 5.66 -22.98
N ILE A 131 4.49 4.40 -22.91
CA ILE A 131 4.51 3.62 -21.67
C ILE A 131 5.93 3.34 -21.19
N THR A 132 6.92 3.41 -22.07
CA THR A 132 8.32 3.08 -21.79
C THR A 132 9.19 4.29 -21.42
N GLY A 133 8.62 5.36 -20.94
CA GLY A 133 9.38 6.49 -20.38
C GLY A 133 10.21 6.16 -19.14
N TYR A 134 10.29 4.87 -18.76
CA TYR A 134 11.09 4.42 -17.63
C TYR A 134 12.43 3.87 -18.11
N PRO A 135 13.54 4.57 -17.81
CA PRO A 135 14.87 4.01 -18.07
C PRO A 135 15.24 2.90 -17.08
N TYR A 136 14.40 2.61 -16.06
CA TYR A 136 14.74 1.73 -14.95
C TYR A 136 13.85 0.49 -14.92
N VAL A 137 14.50 -0.66 -15.03
CA VAL A 137 13.92 -1.98 -14.76
C VAL A 137 14.27 -2.33 -13.33
N PHE A 138 13.29 -2.43 -12.43
CA PHE A 138 13.55 -2.83 -11.06
C PHE A 138 13.70 -4.34 -10.95
N GLU A 139 14.85 -4.82 -10.50
CA GLU A 139 15.14 -6.25 -10.29
C GLU A 139 14.84 -6.69 -8.86
N ASN A 140 14.90 -5.79 -7.90
CA ASN A 140 14.64 -6.07 -6.49
C ASN A 140 13.19 -6.51 -6.24
N GLN A 141 12.97 -7.16 -5.10
CA GLN A 141 11.62 -7.56 -4.69
C GLN A 141 10.80 -6.32 -4.28
N ILE A 142 9.69 -6.12 -4.99
CA ILE A 142 8.74 -5.06 -4.71
C ILE A 142 7.35 -5.69 -4.56
N ALA A 143 6.71 -5.46 -3.43
CA ALA A 143 5.29 -5.69 -3.25
C ALA A 143 4.54 -4.37 -3.51
N GLY A 144 3.33 -4.41 -4.01
CA GLY A 144 2.59 -3.17 -4.22
C GLY A 144 1.16 -3.37 -4.67
N LYS A 145 0.45 -2.25 -4.78
CA LYS A 145 -0.93 -2.22 -5.26
C LYS A 145 -1.20 -0.92 -6.02
N THR A 146 -1.77 -1.06 -7.19
CA THR A 146 -2.32 0.06 -7.97
C THR A 146 -3.73 0.39 -7.50
N GLY A 147 -4.10 1.66 -7.50
CA GLY A 147 -5.45 2.16 -7.34
C GLY A 147 -5.80 3.07 -8.50
N THR A 148 -7.04 2.99 -9.00
CA THR A 148 -7.53 3.88 -10.05
C THR A 148 -9.00 4.14 -9.78
N THR A 149 -9.36 5.41 -9.71
CA THR A 149 -10.75 5.82 -9.57
C THR A 149 -11.46 5.89 -10.93
N GLN A 150 -12.78 6.04 -10.89
CA GLN A 150 -13.58 6.19 -12.10
C GLN A 150 -13.12 7.42 -12.90
N ASN A 151 -13.17 7.31 -14.23
CA ASN A 151 -12.70 8.34 -15.15
C ASN A 151 -11.20 8.69 -15.02
N GLN A 152 -10.41 7.83 -14.33
CA GLN A 152 -8.96 8.03 -14.12
C GLN A 152 -8.64 9.36 -13.41
N SER A 153 -9.55 9.85 -12.57
CA SER A 153 -9.35 11.11 -11.82
C SER A 153 -8.23 10.98 -10.80
N ASP A 154 -8.04 9.77 -10.22
CA ASP A 154 -6.93 9.49 -9.31
C ASP A 154 -6.21 8.22 -9.74
N GLY A 155 -4.90 8.28 -9.77
CA GLY A 155 -4.02 7.13 -9.98
C GLY A 155 -3.12 6.96 -8.75
N TRP A 156 -3.27 5.84 -8.04
CA TRP A 156 -2.48 5.55 -6.85
C TRP A 156 -1.59 4.34 -7.06
N PHE A 157 -0.40 4.39 -6.46
CA PHE A 157 0.45 3.23 -6.29
C PHE A 157 1.02 3.19 -4.87
N MET A 158 0.74 2.09 -4.17
CA MET A 158 1.39 1.76 -2.90
C MET A 158 2.49 0.76 -3.18
N GLY A 159 3.74 1.11 -2.88
CA GLY A 159 4.91 0.27 -3.10
C GLY A 159 5.63 -0.05 -1.79
N MET A 160 6.15 -1.27 -1.68
CA MET A 160 6.84 -1.76 -0.48
C MET A 160 8.09 -2.54 -0.87
N VAL A 161 9.18 -2.22 -0.21
CA VAL A 161 10.42 -3.01 -0.15
C VAL A 161 10.76 -3.24 1.33
N PRO A 162 11.73 -4.11 1.68
CA PRO A 162 11.95 -4.49 3.09
C PRO A 162 12.13 -3.33 4.09
N ASN A 163 12.64 -2.21 3.65
CA ASN A 163 12.98 -1.06 4.50
C ASN A 163 12.28 0.25 4.11
N LEU A 164 11.33 0.19 3.18
CA LEU A 164 10.62 1.40 2.72
C LEU A 164 9.22 1.06 2.25
N VAL A 165 8.25 1.87 2.68
CA VAL A 165 6.90 1.92 2.12
C VAL A 165 6.69 3.30 1.51
N THR A 166 6.17 3.35 0.31
CA THR A 166 5.88 4.59 -0.41
C THR A 166 4.49 4.57 -0.99
N GLY A 167 3.89 5.74 -1.11
CA GLY A 167 2.60 5.94 -1.75
C GLY A 167 2.65 7.17 -2.66
N VAL A 168 2.02 7.06 -3.80
CA VAL A 168 1.87 8.14 -4.79
C VAL A 168 0.43 8.17 -5.25
#